data_0f253c9d5d471b10b1d985b223728196
#
_entry.id   0f253c9d5d471b10b1d985b223728196
#
_cell.length_a   1.000
_cell.length_b   1.000
_cell.length_c   1.000
_cell.angle_alpha   90.00
_cell.angle_beta   90.00
_cell.angle_gamma   90.00
#
_symmetry.space_group_name_H-M   'P 1'
#
loop_
_entity.id
_entity.type
_entity.pdbx_description
1 polymer ?
#
loop_
_entity_poly.entity_id
_entity_poly.type
_entity_poly.pdbx_seq_one_letter_code
_entity_poly.pdbx_strand_id
1 'polypeptide(L)'
;RDTDRSRGLGDVYKRQAVDSGIEEILIITNSNKHAMENHFDKNYELEERLKESGKLEQVKMIQDIADMANIYYIRQKEPKGLGHAVLCAKSFIGDEPFAVLLGDDVVVNKEGKPALKQLLEQYEQTSASVVGVQTVAKKDVSKYGIVEPSKSHPAKGRLVKLTDMVEKPAPEKAPSQMAVLGRYVLTPEIFELLETQGKGAGGEIQLTDAIKRLLDRQAVYAYDFEGKRYDVGDKFGFIKATIDFALDREDLHDLVLNHISNLVK
;
A
#
# COMPACT_ATOMS: atom_id res chain seq x y z
N ARG A 1 -7.66 13.18 24.51
CA ARG A 1 -8.59 12.49 23.54
C ARG A 1 -7.94 12.19 22.17
N ASP A 2 -6.84 12.87 21.79
CA ASP A 2 -6.21 12.67 20.47
C ASP A 2 -5.08 11.64 20.46
N THR A 3 -4.56 11.24 21.60
CA THR A 3 -3.45 10.29 21.72
C THR A 3 -3.82 8.83 21.44
N ASP A 4 -5.08 8.46 21.58
CA ASP A 4 -5.57 7.12 21.22
C ASP A 4 -5.77 6.93 19.71
N ARG A 5 -5.78 8.04 18.94
CA ARG A 5 -5.85 7.99 17.48
C ARG A 5 -4.50 7.68 16.83
N SER A 6 -3.38 7.81 17.54
CA SER A 6 -2.03 7.56 17.03
C SER A 6 -1.76 6.09 16.67
N ARG A 7 -2.58 5.15 17.12
CA ARG A 7 -2.57 3.74 16.66
C ARG A 7 -3.49 3.51 15.45
N GLY A 8 -3.64 4.52 14.60
CA GLY A 8 -4.48 4.48 13.42
C GLY A 8 -3.86 3.70 12.26
N LEU A 9 -4.64 3.53 11.19
CA LEU A 9 -4.21 2.83 9.97
C LEU A 9 -2.90 3.40 9.37
N GLY A 10 -2.63 4.70 9.53
CA GLY A 10 -1.39 5.34 9.08
C GLY A 10 -0.14 4.73 9.72
N ASP A 11 -0.16 4.47 11.02
CA ASP A 11 0.97 3.86 11.74
C ASP A 11 1.21 2.42 11.29
N VAL A 12 0.15 1.68 10.91
CA VAL A 12 0.27 0.33 10.36
C VAL A 12 1.09 0.33 9.08
N TYR A 13 0.85 1.27 8.16
CA TYR A 13 1.61 1.38 6.91
C TYR A 13 3.08 1.71 7.15
N LYS A 14 3.35 2.69 8.01
CA LYS A 14 4.71 3.09 8.34
C LYS A 14 5.48 1.92 8.93
N ARG A 15 4.91 1.22 9.91
CA ARG A 15 5.52 0.02 10.50
C ARG A 15 5.79 -1.06 9.48
N GLN A 16 4.83 -1.35 8.59
CA GLN A 16 5.01 -2.36 7.55
C GLN A 16 6.15 -2.02 6.58
N ALA A 17 6.35 -0.75 6.24
CA ALA A 17 7.47 -0.31 5.42
C ALA A 17 8.79 -0.51 6.18
N VAL A 18 8.89 -0.04 7.42
CA VAL A 18 10.08 -0.16 8.27
C VAL A 18 10.41 -1.62 8.58
N ASP A 19 9.44 -2.44 8.95
CA ASP A 19 9.60 -3.89 9.21
C ASP A 19 10.02 -4.65 7.93
N SER A 20 9.77 -4.06 6.77
CA SER A 20 10.25 -4.58 5.48
C SER A 20 11.68 -4.16 5.14
N GLY A 21 12.29 -3.25 5.93
CA GLY A 21 13.63 -2.73 5.72
C GLY A 21 13.70 -1.43 4.92
N ILE A 22 12.59 -0.68 4.83
CA ILE A 22 12.55 0.66 4.20
C ILE A 22 13.00 1.71 5.22
N GLU A 23 13.99 2.50 4.86
CA GLU A 23 14.56 3.57 5.70
C GLU A 23 13.99 4.95 5.35
N GLU A 24 13.64 5.17 4.08
CA GLU A 24 13.12 6.44 3.57
C GLU A 24 11.73 6.26 2.96
N ILE A 25 10.78 7.09 3.37
CA ILE A 25 9.41 7.05 2.90
C ILE A 25 9.06 8.37 2.25
N LEU A 26 8.68 8.34 0.98
CA LEU A 26 8.15 9.49 0.27
C LEU A 26 6.62 9.38 0.17
N ILE A 27 5.92 10.33 0.76
CA ILE A 27 4.46 10.42 0.68
C ILE A 27 4.07 11.37 -0.45
N ILE A 28 3.36 10.83 -1.45
CA ILE A 28 2.75 11.65 -2.50
C ILE A 28 1.38 12.11 -2.02
N THR A 29 1.23 13.39 -1.80
CA THR A 29 0.04 14.02 -1.22
C THR A 29 -0.58 15.07 -2.16
N ASN A 30 -1.69 15.67 -1.76
CA ASN A 30 -2.32 16.79 -2.46
C ASN A 30 -2.66 17.91 -1.47
N SER A 31 -3.17 19.04 -1.97
CA SER A 31 -3.45 20.25 -1.18
C SER A 31 -4.43 20.07 -0.02
N ASN A 32 -5.21 18.98 0.01
CA ASN A 32 -6.30 18.80 0.99
C ASN A 32 -5.95 17.76 2.07
N LYS A 33 -4.69 17.28 2.14
CA LYS A 33 -4.28 16.19 3.05
C LYS A 33 -3.30 16.63 4.15
N HIS A 34 -3.37 17.87 4.62
CA HIS A 34 -2.52 18.39 5.71
C HIS A 34 -2.59 17.57 7.01
N ALA A 35 -3.73 16.96 7.31
CA ALA A 35 -3.88 16.11 8.48
C ALA A 35 -2.93 14.90 8.47
N MET A 36 -2.56 14.39 7.29
CA MET A 36 -1.63 13.29 7.15
C MET A 36 -0.18 13.75 7.34
N GLU A 37 0.17 14.94 6.82
CA GLU A 37 1.47 15.56 7.04
C GLU A 37 1.69 15.78 8.55
N ASN A 38 0.73 16.42 9.21
CA ASN A 38 0.77 16.70 10.66
C ASN A 38 0.78 15.42 11.54
N HIS A 39 0.28 14.30 11.03
CA HIS A 39 0.22 13.06 11.82
C HIS A 39 1.60 12.41 12.00
N PHE A 40 2.46 12.53 11.01
CA PHE A 40 3.80 11.90 11.03
C PHE A 40 4.90 12.87 11.49
N ASP A 41 4.62 14.16 11.57
CA ASP A 41 5.56 15.15 12.05
C ASP A 41 5.60 15.22 13.58
N LYS A 42 6.72 15.70 14.13
CA LYS A 42 6.84 15.98 15.57
C LYS A 42 5.88 17.08 15.97
N ASN A 43 5.00 16.78 16.90
CA ASN A 43 4.05 17.75 17.47
C ASN A 43 4.51 18.19 18.85
N TYR A 44 5.37 19.20 18.88
CA TYR A 44 5.95 19.74 20.13
C TYR A 44 4.89 20.19 21.13
N GLU A 45 3.80 20.80 20.69
CA GLU A 45 2.73 21.26 21.58
C GLU A 45 2.03 20.08 22.27
N LEU A 46 1.76 19.01 21.53
CA LEU A 46 1.16 17.79 22.08
C LEU A 46 2.13 17.09 23.05
N GLU A 47 3.41 17.00 22.69
CA GLU A 47 4.44 16.40 23.54
C GLU A 47 4.55 17.15 24.88
N GLU A 48 4.59 18.49 24.86
CA GLU A 48 4.65 19.31 26.08
C GLU A 48 3.41 19.12 26.96
N ARG A 49 2.20 19.18 26.39
CA ARG A 49 0.96 18.94 27.14
C ARG A 49 0.91 17.55 27.76
N LEU A 50 1.44 16.52 27.10
CA LEU A 50 1.51 15.17 27.63
C LEU A 50 2.52 15.06 28.77
N LYS A 51 3.69 15.72 28.63
CA LYS A 51 4.70 15.81 29.71
C LYS A 51 4.13 16.50 30.94
N GLU A 52 3.48 17.65 30.79
CA GLU A 52 2.81 18.39 31.87
C GLU A 52 1.72 17.55 32.59
N SER A 53 1.04 16.69 31.82
CA SER A 53 0.02 15.77 32.34
C SER A 53 0.59 14.47 32.93
N GLY A 54 1.93 14.31 32.99
CA GLY A 54 2.61 13.12 33.50
C GLY A 54 2.50 11.87 32.64
N LYS A 55 2.05 12.00 31.38
CA LYS A 55 1.79 10.88 30.46
C LYS A 55 3.03 10.53 29.62
N LEU A 56 4.13 10.19 30.30
CA LEU A 56 5.43 9.97 29.68
C LEU A 56 5.46 8.78 28.70
N GLU A 57 4.70 7.73 28.93
CA GLU A 57 4.59 6.60 28.00
C GLU A 57 3.96 7.03 26.65
N GLN A 58 2.99 7.93 26.69
CA GLN A 58 2.36 8.46 25.50
C GLN A 58 3.30 9.40 24.73
N VAL A 59 4.12 10.19 25.43
CA VAL A 59 5.18 11.00 24.81
C VAL A 59 6.16 10.11 24.05
N LYS A 60 6.66 9.08 24.72
CA LYS A 60 7.58 8.12 24.10
C LYS A 60 6.97 7.46 22.85
N MET A 61 5.72 7.03 22.93
CA MET A 61 5.01 6.41 21.81
C MET A 61 4.94 7.34 20.59
N ILE A 62 4.64 8.64 20.80
CA ILE A 62 4.56 9.62 19.70
C ILE A 62 5.93 9.86 19.10
N GLN A 63 6.97 9.97 19.92
CA GLN A 63 8.34 10.14 19.47
C GLN A 63 8.83 8.92 18.70
N ASP A 64 8.58 7.71 19.19
CA ASP A 64 8.95 6.46 18.51
C ASP A 64 8.29 6.38 17.12
N ILE A 65 7.04 6.84 16.96
CA ILE A 65 6.36 6.91 15.67
C ILE A 65 7.02 7.94 14.76
N ALA A 66 7.34 9.13 15.25
CA ALA A 66 7.96 10.19 14.44
C ALA A 66 9.36 9.79 13.97
N ASP A 67 10.14 9.13 14.83
CA ASP A 67 11.55 8.77 14.58
C ASP A 67 11.72 7.42 13.84
N MET A 68 10.63 6.70 13.53
CA MET A 68 10.67 5.35 12.95
C MET A 68 11.27 5.28 11.55
N ALA A 69 11.11 6.32 10.72
CA ALA A 69 11.66 6.45 9.36
C ALA A 69 11.76 7.92 8.95
N ASN A 70 12.65 8.22 8.02
CA ASN A 70 12.71 9.52 7.38
C ASN A 70 11.52 9.67 6.41
N ILE A 71 10.65 10.64 6.67
CA ILE A 71 9.47 10.89 5.83
C ILE A 71 9.65 12.18 5.06
N TYR A 72 9.40 12.10 3.76
CA TYR A 72 9.41 13.21 2.83
C TYR A 72 8.06 13.36 2.18
N TYR A 73 7.72 14.57 1.72
CA TYR A 73 6.44 14.86 1.10
C TYR A 73 6.62 15.54 -0.26
N ILE A 74 5.95 15.02 -1.27
CA ILE A 74 5.83 15.68 -2.58
C ILE A 74 4.35 15.85 -2.90
N ARG A 75 3.98 17.04 -3.38
CA ARG A 75 2.60 17.31 -3.80
C ARG A 75 2.40 16.99 -5.27
N GLN A 76 1.45 16.10 -5.53
CA GLN A 76 0.85 15.98 -6.84
C GLN A 76 -0.07 17.18 -7.06
N LYS A 77 0.39 18.19 -7.82
CA LYS A 77 -0.35 19.44 -8.03
C LYS A 77 -1.67 19.24 -8.75
N GLU A 78 -1.72 18.30 -9.68
CA GLU A 78 -2.89 17.93 -10.46
C GLU A 78 -3.14 16.43 -10.34
N PRO A 79 -4.34 15.99 -9.89
CA PRO A 79 -4.66 14.56 -9.76
C PRO A 79 -4.91 13.94 -11.15
N LYS A 80 -3.85 13.42 -11.78
CA LYS A 80 -3.90 12.79 -13.10
C LYS A 80 -3.88 11.26 -13.06
N GLY A 81 -4.09 10.65 -11.91
CA GLY A 81 -4.10 9.20 -11.69
C GLY A 81 -2.86 8.68 -10.96
N LEU A 82 -2.86 7.36 -10.66
CA LEU A 82 -1.82 6.70 -9.89
C LEU A 82 -0.46 6.72 -10.58
N GLY A 83 -0.41 6.48 -11.89
CA GLY A 83 0.84 6.55 -12.66
C GLY A 83 1.49 7.92 -12.56
N HIS A 84 0.69 9.00 -12.62
CA HIS A 84 1.21 10.36 -12.46
C HIS A 84 1.69 10.62 -11.01
N ALA A 85 1.02 10.06 -9.99
CA ALA A 85 1.50 10.17 -8.61
C ALA A 85 2.89 9.51 -8.46
N VAL A 86 3.07 8.31 -9.02
CA VAL A 86 4.38 7.63 -9.05
C VAL A 86 5.41 8.46 -9.81
N LEU A 87 5.05 9.04 -10.96
CA LEU A 87 5.96 9.89 -11.73
C LEU A 87 6.46 11.10 -10.95
N CYS A 88 5.64 11.66 -10.04
CA CYS A 88 6.08 12.76 -9.17
C CYS A 88 7.25 12.38 -8.26
N ALA A 89 7.48 11.10 -8.01
CA ALA A 89 8.59 10.63 -7.20
C ALA A 89 9.92 10.53 -7.95
N LYS A 90 9.94 10.66 -9.30
CA LYS A 90 11.10 10.41 -10.15
C LYS A 90 12.39 11.12 -9.67
N SER A 91 12.30 12.42 -9.37
CA SER A 91 13.48 13.19 -8.96
C SER A 91 14.01 12.85 -7.56
N PHE A 92 13.18 12.25 -6.72
CA PHE A 92 13.55 11.77 -5.39
C PHE A 92 14.17 10.38 -5.46
N ILE A 93 13.58 9.48 -6.24
CA ILE A 93 14.02 8.08 -6.38
C ILE A 93 15.30 7.99 -7.22
N GLY A 94 15.44 8.80 -8.27
CA GLY A 94 16.55 8.68 -9.19
C GLY A 94 16.55 7.35 -9.95
N ASP A 95 17.70 6.68 -9.93
CA ASP A 95 17.92 5.42 -10.67
C ASP A 95 17.83 4.16 -9.77
N GLU A 96 17.27 4.31 -8.56
CA GLU A 96 17.16 3.21 -7.60
C GLU A 96 15.82 2.44 -7.76
N PRO A 97 15.79 1.14 -7.44
CA PRO A 97 14.55 0.41 -7.29
C PRO A 97 13.76 0.93 -6.07
N PHE A 98 12.46 0.92 -6.16
CA PHE A 98 11.62 1.48 -5.13
C PHE A 98 10.32 0.69 -4.91
N ALA A 99 9.78 0.81 -3.72
CA ALA A 99 8.49 0.22 -3.38
C ALA A 99 7.35 1.26 -3.52
N VAL A 100 6.18 0.80 -3.95
CA VAL A 100 4.95 1.60 -3.95
C VAL A 100 3.92 0.91 -3.06
N LEU A 101 3.37 1.67 -2.10
CA LEU A 101 2.30 1.22 -1.22
C LEU A 101 1.10 2.16 -1.39
N LEU A 102 -0.05 1.59 -1.75
CA LEU A 102 -1.29 2.37 -1.84
C LEU A 102 -1.90 2.53 -0.46
N GLY A 103 -2.28 3.76 -0.12
CA GLY A 103 -2.77 4.11 1.21
C GLY A 103 -4.20 3.64 1.51
N ASP A 104 -4.92 3.09 0.57
CA ASP A 104 -6.25 2.49 0.71
C ASP A 104 -6.23 0.96 0.79
N ASP A 105 -5.06 0.32 0.68
CA ASP A 105 -4.87 -1.11 0.79
C ASP A 105 -4.07 -1.48 2.05
N VAL A 106 -4.73 -1.81 3.15
CA VAL A 106 -4.08 -2.31 4.37
C VAL A 106 -3.89 -3.82 4.27
N VAL A 107 -2.66 -4.30 4.44
CA VAL A 107 -2.36 -5.74 4.47
C VAL A 107 -1.71 -6.09 5.80
N VAL A 108 -2.23 -7.07 6.51
CA VAL A 108 -1.68 -7.54 7.78
C VAL A 108 -1.34 -9.02 7.68
N ASN A 109 -0.12 -9.38 8.02
CA ASN A 109 0.31 -10.76 8.20
C ASN A 109 0.83 -10.93 9.63
N LYS A 110 -0.01 -11.48 10.52
CA LYS A 110 0.30 -11.59 11.94
C LYS A 110 1.32 -12.69 12.26
N GLU A 111 1.37 -13.72 11.42
CA GLU A 111 2.17 -14.93 11.65
C GLU A 111 3.39 -15.01 10.75
N GLY A 112 3.59 -14.03 9.87
CA GLY A 112 4.64 -14.05 8.87
C GLY A 112 5.20 -12.69 8.53
N LYS A 113 6.00 -12.65 7.47
CA LYS A 113 6.63 -11.42 6.98
C LYS A 113 5.60 -10.45 6.42
N PRO A 114 5.79 -9.13 6.58
CA PRO A 114 4.97 -8.13 5.89
C PRO A 114 4.91 -8.39 4.39
N ALA A 115 3.76 -8.10 3.76
CA ALA A 115 3.59 -8.32 2.31
C ALA A 115 4.69 -7.64 1.47
N LEU A 116 5.08 -6.41 1.83
CA LEU A 116 6.16 -5.73 1.14
C LEU A 116 7.50 -6.47 1.26
N LYS A 117 7.84 -6.99 2.45
CA LYS A 117 9.07 -7.78 2.63
C LYS A 117 9.08 -9.03 1.74
N GLN A 118 7.92 -9.68 1.60
CA GLN A 118 7.79 -10.83 0.70
C GLN A 118 8.10 -10.45 -0.77
N LEU A 119 7.62 -9.29 -1.23
CA LEU A 119 7.91 -8.80 -2.58
C LEU A 119 9.38 -8.41 -2.77
N LEU A 120 9.97 -7.73 -1.78
CA LEU A 120 11.40 -7.34 -1.81
C LEU A 120 12.31 -8.55 -1.94
N GLU A 121 12.04 -9.64 -1.23
CA GLU A 121 12.78 -10.90 -1.35
C GLU A 121 12.67 -11.50 -2.76
N GLN A 122 11.55 -11.30 -3.46
CA GLN A 122 11.44 -11.74 -4.86
C GLN A 122 12.22 -10.82 -5.80
N TYR A 123 12.20 -9.52 -5.53
CA TYR A 123 13.03 -8.56 -6.26
C TYR A 123 14.52 -8.89 -6.10
N GLU A 124 15.00 -9.18 -4.90
CA GLU A 124 16.38 -9.57 -4.61
C GLU A 124 16.82 -10.80 -5.43
N GLN A 125 15.89 -11.76 -5.65
CA GLN A 125 16.16 -12.98 -6.41
C GLN A 125 16.10 -12.78 -7.92
N THR A 126 15.26 -11.88 -8.42
CA THR A 126 14.97 -11.74 -9.85
C THR A 126 15.59 -10.49 -10.47
N SER A 127 15.96 -9.50 -9.68
CA SER A 127 16.36 -8.14 -10.11
C SER A 127 15.37 -7.51 -11.10
N ALA A 128 14.08 -7.85 -10.96
CA ALA A 128 13.02 -7.42 -11.87
C ALA A 128 11.81 -6.91 -11.08
N SER A 129 11.01 -6.03 -11.68
CA SER A 129 9.79 -5.49 -11.05
C SER A 129 8.85 -6.61 -10.61
N VAL A 130 8.32 -6.46 -9.39
CA VAL A 130 7.39 -7.40 -8.76
C VAL A 130 6.11 -6.67 -8.34
N VAL A 131 4.95 -7.18 -8.74
CA VAL A 131 3.65 -6.69 -8.30
C VAL A 131 3.02 -7.65 -7.31
N GLY A 132 2.47 -7.13 -6.22
CA GLY A 132 1.76 -7.94 -5.23
C GLY A 132 0.34 -8.25 -5.69
N VAL A 133 -0.02 -9.52 -5.69
CA VAL A 133 -1.34 -9.97 -6.12
C VAL A 133 -1.99 -10.89 -5.10
N GLN A 134 -3.32 -11.00 -5.17
CA GLN A 134 -4.11 -12.09 -4.58
C GLN A 134 -5.26 -12.44 -5.51
N THR A 135 -5.80 -13.66 -5.36
CA THR A 135 -6.98 -14.09 -6.12
C THR A 135 -8.24 -13.42 -5.56
N VAL A 136 -8.99 -12.77 -6.43
CA VAL A 136 -10.27 -12.14 -6.09
C VAL A 136 -11.45 -12.88 -6.73
N ALA A 137 -12.66 -12.64 -6.23
CA ALA A 137 -13.86 -13.20 -6.85
C ALA A 137 -14.04 -12.63 -8.27
N LYS A 138 -14.55 -13.46 -9.21
CA LYS A 138 -14.72 -13.06 -10.61
C LYS A 138 -15.54 -11.76 -10.79
N LYS A 139 -16.53 -11.51 -9.93
CA LYS A 139 -17.36 -10.29 -9.94
C LYS A 139 -16.58 -9.03 -9.56
N ASP A 140 -15.45 -9.17 -8.87
CA ASP A 140 -14.67 -8.06 -8.33
C ASP A 140 -13.46 -7.69 -9.20
N VAL A 141 -13.15 -8.45 -10.27
CA VAL A 141 -11.99 -8.17 -11.14
C VAL A 141 -12.05 -6.78 -11.79
N SER A 142 -13.23 -6.25 -12.03
CA SER A 142 -13.44 -4.91 -12.60
C SER A 142 -13.06 -3.75 -11.66
N LYS A 143 -12.64 -4.05 -10.43
CA LYS A 143 -12.18 -3.04 -9.47
C LYS A 143 -10.66 -2.82 -9.53
N TYR A 144 -9.90 -3.76 -10.13
CA TYR A 144 -8.45 -3.85 -10.00
C TYR A 144 -7.75 -3.99 -11.35
N GLY A 145 -6.45 -3.73 -11.37
CA GLY A 145 -5.58 -4.23 -12.42
C GLY A 145 -5.46 -5.76 -12.31
N ILE A 146 -5.70 -6.46 -13.41
CA ILE A 146 -5.64 -7.93 -13.47
C ILE A 146 -4.44 -8.37 -14.29
N VAL A 147 -3.66 -9.30 -13.77
CA VAL A 147 -2.47 -9.80 -14.43
C VAL A 147 -2.76 -11.06 -15.25
N GLU A 148 -1.99 -11.27 -16.34
CA GLU A 148 -1.95 -12.51 -17.10
C GLU A 148 -0.66 -13.26 -16.80
N PRO A 149 -0.72 -14.41 -16.08
CA PRO A 149 0.43 -15.25 -15.85
C PRO A 149 0.93 -15.93 -17.15
N SER A 150 2.24 -16.04 -17.30
CA SER A 150 2.86 -16.74 -18.41
C SER A 150 2.54 -18.23 -18.38
N LYS A 151 2.04 -18.76 -19.50
CA LYS A 151 1.79 -20.20 -19.67
C LYS A 151 3.07 -20.97 -19.99
N SER A 152 4.08 -20.31 -20.56
CA SER A 152 5.35 -20.91 -20.94
C SER A 152 6.38 -20.97 -19.79
N HIS A 153 6.15 -20.24 -18.71
CA HIS A 153 7.01 -20.23 -17.53
C HIS A 153 6.20 -20.66 -16.33
N PRO A 154 6.35 -21.89 -15.85
CA PRO A 154 5.60 -22.37 -14.69
C PRO A 154 5.91 -21.52 -13.45
N ALA A 155 4.92 -21.40 -12.59
CA ALA A 155 5.07 -20.71 -11.31
C ALA A 155 6.17 -21.36 -10.47
N LYS A 156 6.96 -20.52 -9.79
CA LYS A 156 7.89 -20.95 -8.75
C LYS A 156 7.28 -20.63 -7.39
N GLY A 157 6.58 -21.60 -6.81
CA GLY A 157 5.79 -21.35 -5.61
C GLY A 157 4.71 -20.30 -5.88
N ARG A 158 4.78 -19.16 -5.18
CA ARG A 158 3.84 -18.04 -5.31
C ARG A 158 4.26 -16.98 -6.35
N LEU A 159 5.44 -17.12 -6.96
CA LEU A 159 5.97 -16.19 -7.95
C LEU A 159 5.62 -16.65 -9.36
N VAL A 160 5.00 -15.78 -10.15
CA VAL A 160 4.64 -16.04 -11.54
C VAL A 160 5.18 -14.93 -12.45
N LYS A 161 5.73 -15.31 -13.62
CA LYS A 161 6.12 -14.35 -14.65
C LYS A 161 4.88 -13.86 -15.37
N LEU A 162 4.81 -12.57 -15.69
CA LEU A 162 3.68 -11.97 -16.40
C LEU A 162 3.90 -11.92 -17.91
N THR A 163 2.79 -11.95 -18.65
CA THR A 163 2.74 -11.70 -20.09
C THR A 163 1.88 -10.50 -20.45
N ASP A 164 0.90 -10.14 -19.62
CA ASP A 164 0.05 -8.98 -19.81
C ASP A 164 -0.56 -8.46 -18.49
N MET A 165 -1.10 -7.26 -18.53
CA MET A 165 -1.91 -6.63 -17.47
C MET A 165 -3.02 -5.81 -18.08
N VAL A 166 -4.21 -5.82 -17.46
CA VAL A 166 -5.38 -5.06 -17.91
C VAL A 166 -5.99 -4.32 -16.74
N GLU A 167 -6.15 -3.00 -16.86
CA GLU A 167 -6.79 -2.18 -15.84
C GLU A 167 -8.30 -2.33 -15.88
N LYS A 168 -8.88 -2.74 -14.76
CA LYS A 168 -10.34 -2.83 -14.53
C LYS A 168 -11.11 -3.51 -15.67
N PRO A 169 -10.73 -4.73 -16.09
CA PRO A 169 -11.40 -5.41 -17.18
C PRO A 169 -12.85 -5.78 -16.83
N ALA A 170 -13.71 -5.88 -17.82
CA ALA A 170 -15.00 -6.54 -17.62
C ALA A 170 -14.78 -8.01 -17.21
N PRO A 171 -15.62 -8.60 -16.34
CA PRO A 171 -15.41 -9.95 -15.79
C PRO A 171 -15.24 -11.07 -16.83
N GLU A 172 -15.86 -10.89 -17.99
CA GLU A 172 -15.75 -11.84 -19.13
C GLU A 172 -14.48 -11.66 -19.96
N LYS A 173 -13.78 -10.51 -19.81
CA LYS A 173 -12.54 -10.18 -20.53
C LYS A 173 -11.29 -10.24 -19.64
N ALA A 174 -11.47 -10.50 -18.35
CA ALA A 174 -10.37 -10.61 -17.41
C ALA A 174 -9.48 -11.82 -17.76
N PRO A 175 -8.15 -11.64 -17.93
CA PRO A 175 -7.24 -12.72 -18.30
C PRO A 175 -7.07 -13.73 -17.17
N SER A 176 -7.32 -13.34 -15.94
CA SER A 176 -7.26 -14.18 -14.74
C SER A 176 -8.13 -13.59 -13.62
N GLN A 177 -8.03 -14.14 -12.41
CA GLN A 177 -8.57 -13.55 -11.18
C GLN A 177 -7.46 -13.02 -10.25
N MET A 178 -6.21 -12.95 -10.72
CA MET A 178 -5.09 -12.43 -9.93
C MET A 178 -5.09 -10.90 -10.03
N ALA A 179 -5.55 -10.26 -8.97
CA ALA A 179 -5.68 -8.80 -8.86
C ALA A 179 -4.44 -8.19 -8.21
N VAL A 180 -3.96 -7.08 -8.76
CA VAL A 180 -2.88 -6.29 -8.15
C VAL A 180 -3.44 -5.49 -6.99
N LEU A 181 -2.83 -5.65 -5.82
CA LEU A 181 -3.36 -5.14 -4.56
C LEU A 181 -2.37 -4.23 -3.86
N GLY A 182 -2.17 -3.05 -4.44
CA GLY A 182 -1.56 -1.89 -3.79
C GLY A 182 -0.12 -2.04 -3.28
N ARG A 183 0.61 -3.07 -3.69
CA ARG A 183 2.01 -3.34 -3.33
C ARG A 183 2.81 -3.63 -4.56
N TYR A 184 3.89 -2.85 -4.76
CA TYR A 184 4.78 -2.97 -5.92
C TYR A 184 6.22 -2.79 -5.48
N VAL A 185 7.14 -3.49 -6.12
CA VAL A 185 8.56 -3.17 -6.17
C VAL A 185 8.89 -2.94 -7.63
N LEU A 186 9.30 -1.74 -7.97
CA LEU A 186 9.48 -1.30 -9.37
C LEU A 186 10.94 -0.89 -9.60
N THR A 187 11.41 -1.12 -10.81
CA THR A 187 12.67 -0.60 -11.30
C THR A 187 12.49 0.81 -11.89
N PRO A 188 13.54 1.66 -11.93
CA PRO A 188 13.43 3.05 -12.34
C PRO A 188 13.02 3.25 -13.81
N GLU A 189 13.16 2.22 -14.66
CA GLU A 189 12.73 2.25 -16.07
C GLU A 189 11.24 2.59 -16.23
N ILE A 190 10.44 2.36 -15.19
CA ILE A 190 9.02 2.71 -15.19
C ILE A 190 8.80 4.21 -15.39
N PHE A 191 9.72 5.06 -14.94
CA PHE A 191 9.60 6.51 -15.06
C PHE A 191 9.64 7.00 -16.51
N GLU A 192 10.50 6.43 -17.36
CA GLU A 192 10.53 6.76 -18.79
C GLU A 192 9.20 6.43 -19.48
N LEU A 193 8.58 5.33 -19.07
CA LEU A 193 7.29 4.90 -19.59
C LEU A 193 6.17 5.82 -19.14
N LEU A 194 6.18 6.21 -17.86
CA LEU A 194 5.20 7.14 -17.29
C LEU A 194 5.29 8.54 -17.89
N GLU A 195 6.49 9.03 -18.24
CA GLU A 195 6.66 10.34 -18.91
C GLU A 195 5.95 10.41 -20.26
N THR A 196 5.90 9.30 -20.96
CA THR A 196 5.28 9.20 -22.29
C THR A 196 3.91 8.53 -22.26
N GLN A 197 3.39 8.22 -21.05
CA GLN A 197 2.12 7.52 -20.89
C GLN A 197 0.94 8.44 -21.19
N GLY A 198 0.09 8.03 -22.12
CA GLY A 198 -1.20 8.66 -22.38
C GLY A 198 -2.24 8.37 -21.28
N LYS A 199 -3.37 9.01 -21.36
CA LYS A 199 -4.51 8.73 -20.51
C LYS A 199 -5.14 7.39 -20.88
N GLY A 200 -5.34 6.53 -19.89
CA GLY A 200 -5.99 5.22 -20.02
C GLY A 200 -7.39 5.21 -19.43
N ALA A 201 -7.75 4.12 -18.77
CA ALA A 201 -9.05 3.94 -18.13
C ALA A 201 -9.38 5.10 -17.17
N GLY A 202 -10.62 5.59 -17.23
CA GLY A 202 -11.07 6.73 -16.41
C GLY A 202 -10.47 8.09 -16.80
N GLY A 203 -9.73 8.19 -17.93
CA GLY A 203 -9.05 9.43 -18.35
C GLY A 203 -7.80 9.76 -17.53
N GLU A 204 -7.26 8.80 -16.79
CA GLU A 204 -6.12 8.92 -15.89
C GLU A 204 -4.85 8.28 -16.47
N ILE A 205 -3.68 8.70 -16.01
CA ILE A 205 -2.41 8.02 -16.27
C ILE A 205 -2.35 6.82 -15.32
N GLN A 206 -2.58 5.63 -15.87
CA GLN A 206 -2.64 4.39 -15.10
C GLN A 206 -1.25 3.77 -14.92
N LEU A 207 -0.93 3.35 -13.69
CA LEU A 207 0.31 2.62 -13.41
C LEU A 207 0.30 1.24 -14.08
N THR A 208 -0.85 0.58 -14.13
CA THR A 208 -1.05 -0.70 -14.81
C THR A 208 -0.65 -0.66 -16.28
N ASP A 209 -1.04 0.41 -17.01
CA ASP A 209 -0.69 0.58 -18.42
C ASP A 209 0.82 0.79 -18.61
N ALA A 210 1.48 1.50 -17.68
CA ALA A 210 2.93 1.68 -17.73
C ALA A 210 3.66 0.35 -17.43
N ILE A 211 3.19 -0.44 -16.47
CA ILE A 211 3.77 -1.77 -16.17
C ILE A 211 3.53 -2.72 -17.37
N LYS A 212 2.38 -2.66 -18.02
CA LYS A 212 2.14 -3.41 -19.26
C LYS A 212 3.20 -3.08 -20.33
N ARG A 213 3.51 -1.81 -20.55
CA ARG A 213 4.59 -1.40 -21.48
C ARG A 213 5.98 -1.82 -20.99
N LEU A 214 6.17 -1.94 -19.68
CA LEU A 214 7.43 -2.42 -19.11
C LEU A 214 7.71 -3.88 -19.46
N LEU A 215 6.66 -4.70 -19.66
CA LEU A 215 6.78 -6.08 -20.12
C LEU A 215 7.48 -6.23 -21.49
N ASP A 216 7.42 -5.19 -22.34
CA ASP A 216 8.13 -5.18 -23.63
C ASP A 216 9.64 -4.93 -23.48
N ARG A 217 10.09 -4.46 -22.31
CA ARG A 217 11.49 -4.10 -22.04
C ARG A 217 12.20 -5.06 -21.10
N GLN A 218 11.48 -5.59 -20.12
CA GLN A 218 12.03 -6.49 -19.09
C GLN A 218 11.00 -7.47 -18.57
N ALA A 219 11.47 -8.48 -17.85
CA ALA A 219 10.58 -9.36 -17.11
C ALA A 219 9.87 -8.58 -15.98
N VAL A 220 8.58 -8.87 -15.77
CA VAL A 220 7.83 -8.44 -14.59
C VAL A 220 7.19 -9.68 -13.99
N TYR A 221 7.18 -9.74 -12.68
CA TYR A 221 6.61 -10.87 -11.94
C TYR A 221 5.43 -10.40 -11.07
N ALA A 222 4.51 -11.32 -10.83
CA ALA A 222 3.51 -11.19 -9.78
C ALA A 222 3.85 -12.15 -8.64
N TYR A 223 3.69 -11.70 -7.42
CA TYR A 223 3.84 -12.52 -6.22
C TYR A 223 2.53 -12.55 -5.44
N ASP A 224 1.97 -13.75 -5.27
CA ASP A 224 0.76 -13.99 -4.46
C ASP A 224 1.13 -13.94 -2.97
N PHE A 225 1.12 -12.73 -2.40
CA PHE A 225 1.59 -12.49 -1.04
C PHE A 225 0.63 -13.06 0.02
N GLU A 226 1.21 -13.44 1.16
CA GLU A 226 0.48 -13.85 2.35
C GLU A 226 0.11 -12.64 3.20
N GLY A 227 -1.12 -12.67 3.72
CA GLY A 227 -1.64 -11.63 4.59
C GLY A 227 -3.12 -11.35 4.32
N LYS A 228 -3.80 -10.83 5.35
CA LYS A 228 -5.19 -10.40 5.25
C LYS A 228 -5.24 -8.97 4.74
N ARG A 229 -5.89 -8.78 3.60
CA ARG A 229 -6.08 -7.47 2.99
C ARG A 229 -7.39 -6.82 3.43
N TYR A 230 -7.35 -5.53 3.63
CA TYR A 230 -8.51 -4.66 3.83
C TYR A 230 -8.46 -3.52 2.81
N ASP A 231 -9.50 -3.39 1.99
CA ASP A 231 -9.73 -2.28 1.10
C ASP A 231 -10.42 -1.16 1.91
N VAL A 232 -9.63 -0.22 2.43
CA VAL A 232 -10.18 0.88 3.24
C VAL A 232 -10.67 2.06 2.40
N GLY A 233 -10.50 2.00 1.08
CA GLY A 233 -11.16 2.89 0.11
C GLY A 233 -12.64 2.54 -0.06
N ASP A 234 -13.04 1.30 0.20
CA ASP A 234 -14.44 0.89 0.26
C ASP A 234 -15.05 1.12 1.65
N LYS A 235 -16.31 1.59 1.70
CA LYS A 235 -16.99 1.91 2.96
C LYS A 235 -17.08 0.70 3.90
N PHE A 236 -17.45 -0.46 3.38
CA PHE A 236 -17.55 -1.68 4.19
C PHE A 236 -16.18 -2.23 4.57
N GLY A 237 -15.21 -2.15 3.65
CA GLY A 237 -13.81 -2.51 3.91
C GLY A 237 -13.21 -1.70 5.05
N PHE A 238 -13.47 -0.38 5.11
CA PHE A 238 -13.06 0.50 6.20
C PHE A 238 -13.69 0.07 7.55
N ILE A 239 -15.01 -0.18 7.58
CA ILE A 239 -15.70 -0.65 8.79
C ILE A 239 -15.13 -1.98 9.26
N LYS A 240 -14.93 -2.94 8.35
CA LYS A 240 -14.35 -4.24 8.64
C LYS A 240 -12.94 -4.11 9.23
N ALA A 241 -12.08 -3.31 8.62
CA ALA A 241 -10.75 -3.04 9.14
C ALA A 241 -10.82 -2.46 10.57
N THR A 242 -11.67 -1.45 10.79
CA THR A 242 -11.84 -0.80 12.09
C THR A 242 -12.25 -1.79 13.17
N ILE A 243 -13.22 -2.66 12.90
CA ILE A 243 -13.68 -3.69 13.84
C ILE A 243 -12.56 -4.69 14.13
N ASP A 244 -11.94 -5.25 13.09
CA ASP A 244 -10.91 -6.27 13.24
C ASP A 244 -9.69 -5.73 14.03
N PHE A 245 -9.24 -4.52 13.71
CA PHE A 245 -8.15 -3.87 14.45
C PHE A 245 -8.53 -3.51 15.90
N ALA A 246 -9.78 -3.14 16.15
CA ALA A 246 -10.23 -2.88 17.52
C ALA A 246 -10.31 -4.17 18.35
N LEU A 247 -10.72 -5.29 17.74
CA LEU A 247 -10.71 -6.60 18.39
C LEU A 247 -9.30 -7.14 18.66
N ASP A 248 -8.29 -6.69 17.92
CA ASP A 248 -6.89 -7.04 18.15
C ASP A 248 -6.23 -6.26 19.30
N ARG A 249 -6.89 -5.22 19.81
CA ARG A 249 -6.38 -4.39 20.90
C ARG A 249 -6.92 -4.89 22.25
N GLU A 250 -6.01 -5.13 23.22
CA GLU A 250 -6.38 -5.57 24.57
C GLU A 250 -7.38 -4.61 25.27
N ASP A 251 -7.17 -3.29 25.11
CA ASP A 251 -7.98 -2.25 25.74
C ASP A 251 -9.38 -2.08 25.12
N LEU A 252 -9.60 -2.58 23.89
CA LEU A 252 -10.87 -2.46 23.15
C LEU A 252 -11.57 -3.79 22.91
N HIS A 253 -10.88 -4.91 22.98
CA HIS A 253 -11.37 -6.24 22.60
C HIS A 253 -12.74 -6.53 23.23
N ASP A 254 -12.82 -6.53 24.54
CA ASP A 254 -14.06 -6.89 25.26
C ASP A 254 -15.18 -5.88 25.05
N LEU A 255 -14.84 -4.59 24.98
CA LEU A 255 -15.83 -3.52 24.72
C LEU A 255 -16.48 -3.69 23.34
N VAL A 256 -15.68 -3.94 22.31
CA VAL A 256 -16.15 -4.10 20.93
C VAL A 256 -16.92 -5.41 20.78
N LEU A 257 -16.39 -6.51 21.32
CA LEU A 257 -17.04 -7.82 21.26
C LEU A 257 -18.41 -7.81 21.93
N ASN A 258 -18.51 -7.22 23.14
CA ASN A 258 -19.78 -7.08 23.86
C ASN A 258 -20.78 -6.20 23.10
N HIS A 259 -20.31 -5.09 22.52
CA HIS A 259 -21.17 -4.20 21.73
C HIS A 259 -21.76 -4.92 20.51
N ILE A 260 -20.93 -5.59 19.71
CA ILE A 260 -21.36 -6.34 18.52
C ILE A 260 -22.33 -7.47 18.92
N SER A 261 -22.02 -8.21 19.97
CA SER A 261 -22.87 -9.31 20.46
C SER A 261 -24.26 -8.85 20.89
N ASN A 262 -24.38 -7.62 21.40
CA ASN A 262 -25.66 -7.02 21.78
C ASN A 262 -26.47 -6.49 20.57
N LEU A 263 -25.83 -6.17 19.46
CA LEU A 263 -26.51 -5.74 18.22
C LEU A 263 -27.10 -6.91 17.43
N VAL A 264 -26.61 -8.12 17.62
CA VAL A 264 -27.00 -9.33 16.85
C VAL A 264 -28.06 -10.17 17.61
N LYS A 265 -28.36 -9.81 18.86
CA LYS A 265 -29.51 -10.38 19.63
C LYS A 265 -30.81 -9.70 19.26
#